data_d750f5d93997e4d936a8dbb15daa7ed5
#
_entry.id   d750f5d93997e4d936a8dbb15daa7ed5
#
_cell.length_a   1.000
_cell.length_b   1.000
_cell.length_c   1.000
_cell.angle_alpha   90.00
_cell.angle_beta   90.00
_cell.angle_gamma   90.00
#
_symmetry.space_group_name_H-M   'P 1'
#
loop_
_entity.id
_entity.type
_entity.pdbx_description
1 polymer ?
#
loop_
_entity_poly.entity_id
_entity_poly.type
_entity_poly.pdbx_seq_one_letter_code
_entity_poly.pdbx_strand_id
1 'polypeptide(L)'
;MSQFDIKDLLKQGKITEAYNEAIDAVKLSNNSWTRMRMFWVLREMCEQWSIPLQQADYTRSILKQMAWLLSTPIENKHCLQREYREIEMQLLPLGVEMMRYYRWSKKDANAAYQQLIEDKSIRANELHWALQELYGWVLLNYLKRSQTREDLHVQKQILFHYLQLQNRRPSPLHSQVLNFALRLYKERNGFSLSQFVVLWNTRFLSKEDYEVFNTETASIPPLFVRTFHELGKECRVSHAYKLLYGVNEAHKREASEMLQKYAFPQLEQKLKTSLNEEERWNALLQYTQAYSIGGPSEYLSRVLTWTLYLLENSNQPDSYDFIAFMKAWNIKNFRPQDWLSLYPFPRPLPPLAERAIIQCIKQVAPPHKPSNNIWEWMIGLCNEALKQSTNQMRILRCLAKVFLWSDDKTNAHTIYTRIALLHPHIYYAWEGLSLCVDDKPLQLAFILKALSSTGLTLKATFRLQIRAALLLHAIHNNEVSLYFLQQIDLDSLDAQSELSHTYRHLLNLISPTTISRPLNNKEKEYYQWMTSHYIKDIGLEICNN
;
A
#
# COMPACT_ATOMS: atom_id res chain seq x y z
N MET A 1 64.52 21.21 16.96
CA MET A 1 63.97 19.90 17.43
C MET A 1 63.69 19.07 16.21
N SER A 2 64.45 17.98 16.02
CA SER A 2 64.27 17.08 14.89
C SER A 2 62.88 16.45 15.02
N GLN A 3 62.00 16.80 14.14
CA GLN A 3 60.75 16.07 13.94
C GLN A 3 61.13 14.66 13.46
N PHE A 4 61.31 13.72 14.38
CA PHE A 4 61.25 12.32 14.03
C PHE A 4 59.89 12.09 13.44
N ASP A 5 59.87 11.66 12.20
CA ASP A 5 58.57 11.39 11.57
C ASP A 5 57.92 10.22 12.33
N ILE A 6 56.74 10.45 12.90
CA ILE A 6 55.95 9.43 13.61
C ILE A 6 55.94 8.12 12.80
N LYS A 7 55.91 8.21 11.48
CA LYS A 7 55.99 7.08 10.56
C LYS A 7 57.31 6.29 10.67
N ASP A 8 58.39 6.94 10.93
CA ASP A 8 59.70 6.28 11.09
C ASP A 8 59.83 5.62 12.48
N LEU A 9 59.25 6.23 13.52
CA LEU A 9 59.13 5.60 14.85
C LEU A 9 58.30 4.34 14.79
N LEU A 10 57.17 4.35 14.07
CA LEU A 10 56.32 3.18 13.87
C LEU A 10 57.04 2.06 13.09
N LYS A 11 57.82 2.41 12.05
CA LYS A 11 58.62 1.41 11.31
C LYS A 11 59.72 0.78 12.16
N GLN A 12 60.24 1.53 13.14
CA GLN A 12 61.25 1.03 14.11
C GLN A 12 60.62 0.25 15.28
N GLY A 13 59.28 0.10 15.33
CA GLY A 13 58.58 -0.55 16.43
C GLY A 13 58.53 0.26 17.73
N LYS A 14 58.91 1.55 17.70
CA LYS A 14 58.95 2.45 18.85
C LYS A 14 57.59 3.11 19.09
N ILE A 15 56.60 2.30 19.42
CA ILE A 15 55.20 2.74 19.45
C ILE A 15 54.93 3.73 20.58
N THR A 16 55.50 3.54 21.75
CA THR A 16 55.30 4.43 22.89
C THR A 16 55.86 5.83 22.58
N GLU A 17 57.00 5.90 21.92
CA GLU A 17 57.62 7.18 21.49
C GLU A 17 56.71 7.83 20.41
N ALA A 18 56.26 7.07 19.42
CA ALA A 18 55.33 7.53 18.39
C ALA A 18 53.98 8.04 18.98
N TYR A 19 53.48 7.41 20.04
CA TYR A 19 52.25 7.83 20.72
C TYR A 19 52.45 9.19 21.43
N ASN A 20 53.53 9.34 22.16
CA ASN A 20 53.85 10.59 22.85
C ASN A 20 54.04 11.76 21.86
N GLU A 21 54.75 11.54 20.78
CA GLU A 21 54.93 12.52 19.70
C GLU A 21 53.61 12.88 19.01
N ALA A 22 52.71 11.90 18.81
CA ALA A 22 51.39 12.13 18.22
C ALA A 22 50.50 12.95 19.17
N ILE A 23 50.50 12.67 20.48
CA ILE A 23 49.79 13.47 21.48
C ILE A 23 50.30 14.93 21.46
N ASP A 24 51.59 15.11 21.49
CA ASP A 24 52.18 16.46 21.53
C ASP A 24 51.90 17.21 20.23
N ALA A 25 51.93 16.54 19.09
CA ALA A 25 51.51 17.12 17.81
C ALA A 25 50.04 17.57 17.81
N VAL A 26 49.12 16.77 18.37
CA VAL A 26 47.69 17.13 18.50
C VAL A 26 47.50 18.28 19.50
N LYS A 27 48.30 18.35 20.60
CA LYS A 27 48.24 19.47 21.53
C LYS A 27 48.73 20.78 20.92
N LEU A 28 49.80 20.71 20.12
CA LEU A 28 50.38 21.87 19.45
C LEU A 28 49.53 22.39 18.29
N SER A 29 48.94 21.49 17.53
CA SER A 29 48.16 21.83 16.34
C SER A 29 47.08 20.79 16.10
N ASN A 30 45.89 21.03 16.65
CA ASN A 30 44.73 20.11 16.55
C ASN A 30 44.03 20.24 15.17
N ASN A 31 44.71 19.87 14.10
CA ASN A 31 44.19 19.89 12.73
C ASN A 31 43.88 18.47 12.22
N SER A 32 43.26 18.39 11.04
CA SER A 32 42.85 17.14 10.40
C SER A 32 44.01 16.14 10.19
N TRP A 33 45.18 16.63 9.86
CA TRP A 33 46.37 15.81 9.59
C TRP A 33 47.00 15.23 10.87
N THR A 34 47.14 16.03 11.96
CA THR A 34 47.65 15.53 13.24
C THR A 34 46.73 14.50 13.87
N ARG A 35 45.38 14.67 13.72
CA ARG A 35 44.40 13.69 14.13
C ARG A 35 44.48 12.37 13.35
N MET A 36 44.71 12.45 12.03
CA MET A 36 44.91 11.27 11.20
C MET A 36 46.18 10.50 11.63
N ARG A 37 47.30 11.21 11.90
CA ARG A 37 48.53 10.57 12.39
C ARG A 37 48.31 9.88 13.73
N MET A 38 47.60 10.53 14.67
CA MET A 38 47.25 9.94 15.96
C MET A 38 46.38 8.68 15.78
N PHE A 39 45.41 8.69 14.85
CA PHE A 39 44.64 7.51 14.56
C PHE A 39 45.48 6.31 14.11
N TRP A 40 46.48 6.53 13.23
CA TRP A 40 47.35 5.47 12.77
C TRP A 40 48.26 4.92 13.88
N VAL A 41 48.70 5.75 14.80
CA VAL A 41 49.47 5.29 15.99
C VAL A 41 48.59 4.43 16.87
N LEU A 42 47.36 4.87 17.14
CA LEU A 42 46.37 4.08 17.93
C LEU A 42 46.04 2.73 17.27
N ARG A 43 45.92 2.72 15.95
CA ARG A 43 45.74 1.49 15.17
C ARG A 43 46.90 0.53 15.36
N GLU A 44 48.12 1.02 15.22
CA GLU A 44 49.32 0.20 15.38
C GLU A 44 49.44 -0.35 16.81
N MET A 45 49.08 0.45 17.82
CA MET A 45 48.99 0.01 19.21
C MET A 45 48.01 -1.17 19.34
N CYS A 46 46.86 -1.10 18.69
CA CYS A 46 45.89 -2.22 18.70
C CYS A 46 46.43 -3.47 18.02
N GLU A 47 47.16 -3.34 16.89
CA GLU A 47 47.73 -4.51 16.19
C GLU A 47 48.84 -5.22 16.97
N GLN A 48 49.69 -4.48 17.66
CA GLN A 48 50.78 -5.08 18.44
C GLN A 48 50.29 -5.65 19.79
N TRP A 49 49.21 -5.10 20.36
CA TRP A 49 48.71 -5.50 21.67
C TRP A 49 47.42 -6.37 21.61
N SER A 50 46.97 -6.69 20.41
CA SER A 50 45.74 -7.48 20.19
C SER A 50 45.86 -9.00 20.51
N ILE A 51 46.81 -9.37 21.36
CA ILE A 51 47.08 -10.76 21.70
C ILE A 51 47.33 -10.84 23.19
N PRO A 52 46.65 -11.15 24.08
CA PRO A 52 45.56 -12.05 24.40
C PRO A 52 44.34 -11.37 25.09
N LEU A 53 43.27 -12.09 25.36
CA LEU A 53 42.01 -11.69 26.03
C LEU A 53 42.18 -10.83 27.32
N GLN A 54 43.36 -10.87 27.98
CA GLN A 54 43.67 -10.11 29.18
C GLN A 54 43.83 -8.59 28.94
N GLN A 55 43.99 -8.13 27.71
CA GLN A 55 44.16 -6.71 27.36
C GLN A 55 42.93 -6.08 26.67
N ALA A 56 41.79 -6.75 26.69
CA ALA A 56 40.57 -6.30 26.02
C ALA A 56 40.09 -4.91 26.51
N ASP A 57 40.29 -4.57 27.78
CA ASP A 57 39.89 -3.28 28.35
C ASP A 57 40.77 -2.14 27.86
N TYR A 58 42.07 -2.37 27.70
CA TYR A 58 42.99 -1.40 27.15
C TYR A 58 42.68 -1.13 25.67
N THR A 59 42.51 -2.17 24.88
CA THR A 59 42.10 -2.05 23.47
C THR A 59 40.74 -1.34 23.32
N ARG A 60 39.78 -1.59 24.22
CA ARG A 60 38.51 -0.84 24.25
C ARG A 60 38.72 0.64 24.55
N SER A 61 39.68 1.00 25.42
CA SER A 61 40.01 2.40 25.69
C SER A 61 40.59 3.08 24.47
N ILE A 62 41.49 2.41 23.74
CA ILE A 62 42.07 2.93 22.49
C ILE A 62 40.96 3.10 21.43
N LEU A 63 40.05 2.13 21.26
CA LEU A 63 38.92 2.23 20.35
C LEU A 63 38.01 3.41 20.66
N LYS A 64 37.78 3.74 21.93
CA LYS A 64 37.03 4.96 22.30
C LYS A 64 37.74 6.23 21.82
N GLN A 65 39.09 6.30 21.93
CA GLN A 65 39.85 7.43 21.41
C GLN A 65 39.78 7.49 19.88
N MET A 66 39.92 6.36 19.19
CA MET A 66 39.77 6.29 17.72
C MET A 66 38.39 6.72 17.26
N ALA A 67 37.32 6.27 17.95
CA ALA A 67 35.95 6.68 17.68
C ALA A 67 35.75 8.19 17.84
N TRP A 68 36.34 8.78 18.89
CA TRP A 68 36.32 10.22 19.11
C TRP A 68 37.04 10.96 17.97
N LEU A 69 38.22 10.52 17.52
CA LEU A 69 38.92 11.10 16.37
C LEU A 69 38.05 11.04 15.09
N LEU A 70 37.36 9.94 14.85
CA LEU A 70 36.48 9.78 13.68
C LEU A 70 35.22 10.66 13.77
N SER A 71 34.82 11.11 14.95
CA SER A 71 33.70 12.06 15.11
C SER A 71 34.07 13.49 14.74
N THR A 72 35.37 13.80 14.65
CA THR A 72 35.90 15.11 14.30
C THR A 72 36.25 15.21 12.80
N PRO A 73 36.47 16.42 12.23
CA PRO A 73 37.02 16.55 10.88
C PRO A 73 38.44 15.93 10.79
N ILE A 74 38.54 14.86 9.98
CA ILE A 74 39.78 14.10 9.80
C ILE A 74 39.97 13.73 8.32
N GLU A 75 41.21 13.74 7.83
CA GLU A 75 41.53 13.32 6.47
C GLU A 75 41.32 11.80 6.28
N ASN A 76 41.01 11.40 5.05
CA ASN A 76 40.81 10.00 4.67
C ASN A 76 39.81 9.23 5.56
N LYS A 77 38.80 9.93 6.06
CA LYS A 77 37.83 9.39 7.03
C LYS A 77 37.28 8.02 6.66
N HIS A 78 36.96 7.77 5.39
CA HIS A 78 36.44 6.48 4.94
C HIS A 78 37.45 5.32 5.12
N CYS A 79 38.73 5.58 4.83
CA CYS A 79 39.77 4.59 5.05
C CYS A 79 39.92 4.28 6.54
N LEU A 80 40.00 5.33 7.37
CA LEU A 80 40.14 5.20 8.82
C LEU A 80 38.93 4.51 9.47
N GLN A 81 37.71 4.74 8.99
CA GLN A 81 36.50 4.03 9.45
C GLN A 81 36.55 2.55 9.14
N ARG A 82 37.12 2.16 8.01
CA ARG A 82 37.32 0.74 7.66
C ARG A 82 38.29 0.08 8.62
N GLU A 83 39.46 0.70 8.85
CA GLU A 83 40.50 0.21 9.77
C GLU A 83 39.94 0.06 11.21
N TYR A 84 39.19 1.06 11.67
CA TYR A 84 38.53 1.03 12.96
C TYR A 84 37.61 -0.19 13.09
N ARG A 85 36.76 -0.44 12.07
CA ARG A 85 35.84 -1.60 12.07
C ARG A 85 36.59 -2.93 12.06
N GLU A 86 37.71 -3.02 11.34
CA GLU A 86 38.52 -4.25 11.31
C GLU A 86 39.07 -4.58 12.72
N ILE A 87 39.54 -3.59 13.47
CA ILE A 87 39.99 -3.80 14.85
C ILE A 87 38.81 -4.16 15.79
N GLU A 88 37.71 -3.44 15.67
CA GLU A 88 36.50 -3.71 16.46
C GLU A 88 36.01 -5.15 16.24
N MET A 89 36.04 -5.64 15.01
CA MET A 89 35.67 -7.03 14.69
C MET A 89 36.62 -8.06 15.30
N GLN A 90 37.91 -7.79 15.39
CA GLN A 90 38.89 -8.70 15.99
C GLN A 90 38.69 -8.90 17.49
N LEU A 91 38.05 -7.96 18.17
CA LEU A 91 37.71 -8.08 19.61
C LEU A 91 36.47 -8.93 19.89
N LEU A 92 35.73 -9.28 18.86
CA LEU A 92 34.59 -10.17 19.01
C LEU A 92 35.04 -11.64 19.20
N PRO A 93 34.26 -12.47 19.90
CA PRO A 93 34.51 -13.89 19.95
C PRO A 93 34.62 -14.46 18.53
N LEU A 94 35.67 -15.23 18.23
CA LEU A 94 36.01 -15.76 16.88
C LEU A 94 36.34 -14.67 15.83
N GLY A 95 36.55 -13.42 16.26
CA GLY A 95 36.82 -12.32 15.34
C GLY A 95 38.13 -12.45 14.58
N VAL A 96 39.20 -12.89 15.27
CA VAL A 96 40.53 -13.11 14.69
C VAL A 96 40.49 -14.24 13.65
N GLU A 97 39.82 -15.35 13.97
CA GLU A 97 39.64 -16.50 13.09
C GLU A 97 38.87 -16.12 11.83
N MET A 98 37.74 -15.41 12.00
CA MET A 98 36.94 -14.97 10.87
C MET A 98 37.68 -13.99 9.96
N MET A 99 38.44 -13.04 10.53
CA MET A 99 39.29 -12.14 9.76
C MET A 99 40.38 -12.90 8.99
N ARG A 100 40.96 -13.95 9.59
CA ARG A 100 41.92 -14.85 8.92
C ARG A 100 41.28 -15.53 7.72
N TYR A 101 40.11 -16.14 7.87
CA TYR A 101 39.40 -16.79 6.77
C TYR A 101 39.02 -15.80 5.67
N TYR A 102 38.54 -14.62 6.03
CA TYR A 102 38.22 -13.56 5.07
C TYR A 102 39.45 -13.12 4.27
N ARG A 103 40.57 -12.82 4.94
CA ARG A 103 41.82 -12.45 4.26
C ARG A 103 42.35 -13.57 3.39
N TRP A 104 42.29 -14.81 3.86
CA TRP A 104 42.70 -15.99 3.10
C TRP A 104 41.81 -16.21 1.88
N SER A 105 40.50 -16.05 1.98
CA SER A 105 39.58 -16.21 0.85
C SER A 105 39.86 -15.25 -0.32
N LYS A 106 40.50 -14.11 -0.06
CA LYS A 106 40.98 -13.19 -1.12
C LYS A 106 42.16 -13.77 -1.92
N LYS A 107 42.93 -14.68 -1.33
CA LYS A 107 44.09 -15.32 -1.95
C LYS A 107 43.73 -16.67 -2.55
N ASP A 108 43.17 -17.53 -1.73
CA ASP A 108 42.70 -18.87 -2.10
C ASP A 108 41.29 -19.09 -1.51
N ALA A 109 40.26 -18.87 -2.35
CA ALA A 109 38.87 -18.95 -1.94
C ALA A 109 38.45 -20.42 -1.68
N ASN A 110 39.01 -21.40 -2.43
CA ASN A 110 38.63 -22.81 -2.28
C ASN A 110 39.13 -23.35 -0.95
N ALA A 111 40.43 -23.19 -0.66
CA ALA A 111 41.01 -23.68 0.58
C ALA A 111 40.39 -22.99 1.80
N ALA A 112 40.16 -21.68 1.74
CA ALA A 112 39.52 -20.92 2.82
C ALA A 112 38.09 -21.38 3.08
N TYR A 113 37.30 -21.65 2.04
CA TYR A 113 35.93 -22.15 2.16
C TYR A 113 35.86 -23.55 2.75
N GLN A 114 36.69 -24.49 2.25
CA GLN A 114 36.70 -25.86 2.75
C GLN A 114 37.07 -25.92 4.24
N GLN A 115 38.12 -25.22 4.63
CA GLN A 115 38.52 -25.13 6.04
C GLN A 115 37.48 -24.45 6.93
N LEU A 116 36.81 -23.39 6.42
CA LEU A 116 35.75 -22.71 7.17
C LEU A 116 34.57 -23.65 7.47
N ILE A 117 34.18 -24.52 6.53
CA ILE A 117 33.09 -25.47 6.72
C ILE A 117 33.49 -26.64 7.65
N GLU A 118 34.75 -27.06 7.60
CA GLU A 118 35.29 -28.12 8.47
C GLU A 118 35.50 -27.63 9.91
N ASP A 119 35.63 -26.32 10.12
CA ASP A 119 35.85 -25.72 11.42
C ASP A 119 34.56 -25.73 12.27
N LYS A 120 34.39 -26.76 13.08
CA LYS A 120 33.22 -26.97 13.95
C LYS A 120 33.08 -25.91 15.05
N SER A 121 34.12 -25.09 15.30
CA SER A 121 34.09 -24.01 16.27
C SER A 121 33.30 -22.79 15.73
N ILE A 122 33.17 -22.67 14.40
CA ILE A 122 32.50 -21.57 13.73
C ILE A 122 31.12 -21.99 13.27
N ARG A 123 30.10 -21.56 14.04
CA ARG A 123 28.71 -21.74 13.67
C ARG A 123 28.15 -20.41 13.15
N ALA A 124 27.86 -20.31 11.86
CA ALA A 124 27.44 -19.08 11.20
C ALA A 124 26.32 -18.33 11.93
N ASN A 125 25.32 -19.06 12.46
CA ASN A 125 24.17 -18.49 13.16
C ASN A 125 24.47 -17.97 14.57
N GLU A 126 25.57 -18.40 15.19
CA GLU A 126 25.98 -17.99 16.52
C GLU A 126 26.98 -16.81 16.48
N LEU A 127 27.49 -16.47 15.32
CA LEU A 127 28.39 -15.35 15.13
C LEU A 127 27.69 -14.00 15.32
N HIS A 128 28.46 -13.04 15.86
CA HIS A 128 28.03 -11.64 15.83
C HIS A 128 27.77 -11.18 14.39
N TRP A 129 26.77 -10.31 14.16
CA TRP A 129 26.32 -9.89 12.82
C TRP A 129 27.47 -9.39 11.92
N ALA A 130 28.48 -8.69 12.49
CA ALA A 130 29.65 -8.22 11.73
C ALA A 130 30.53 -9.37 11.22
N LEU A 131 30.66 -10.44 12.02
CA LEU A 131 31.39 -11.65 11.63
C LEU A 131 30.60 -12.49 10.63
N GLN A 132 29.28 -12.47 10.71
CA GLN A 132 28.42 -13.08 9.68
C GLN A 132 28.62 -12.41 8.31
N GLU A 133 28.88 -11.10 8.30
CA GLU A 133 29.22 -10.39 7.06
C GLU A 133 30.54 -10.92 6.47
N LEU A 134 31.57 -11.10 7.30
CA LEU A 134 32.85 -11.70 6.86
C LEU A 134 32.66 -13.13 6.34
N TYR A 135 31.86 -13.93 7.04
CA TYR A 135 31.48 -15.27 6.61
C TYR A 135 30.84 -15.23 5.22
N GLY A 136 29.87 -14.35 5.02
CA GLY A 136 29.22 -14.14 3.73
C GLY A 136 30.19 -13.74 2.62
N TRP A 137 31.21 -12.92 2.92
CA TRP A 137 32.26 -12.56 1.97
C TRP A 137 33.13 -13.77 1.59
N VAL A 138 33.43 -14.70 2.50
CA VAL A 138 34.14 -15.95 2.18
C VAL A 138 33.31 -16.77 1.20
N LEU A 139 32.00 -16.94 1.46
CA LEU A 139 31.07 -17.64 0.57
C LEU A 139 31.04 -17.01 -0.83
N LEU A 140 30.93 -15.69 -0.90
CA LEU A 140 30.87 -14.97 -2.16
C LEU A 140 32.19 -15.05 -2.95
N ASN A 141 33.34 -14.97 -2.26
CA ASN A 141 34.65 -15.11 -2.90
C ASN A 141 34.80 -16.52 -3.50
N TYR A 142 34.33 -17.55 -2.81
CA TYR A 142 34.29 -18.90 -3.33
C TYR A 142 33.38 -19.00 -4.57
N LEU A 143 32.15 -18.50 -4.50
CA LEU A 143 31.21 -18.46 -5.64
C LEU A 143 31.79 -17.74 -6.87
N LYS A 144 32.54 -16.65 -6.68
CA LYS A 144 33.14 -15.89 -7.77
C LYS A 144 34.30 -16.61 -8.45
N ARG A 145 35.06 -17.43 -7.73
CA ARG A 145 36.22 -18.15 -8.25
C ARG A 145 35.87 -19.52 -8.80
N SER A 146 34.81 -20.16 -8.29
CA SER A 146 34.26 -21.40 -8.83
C SER A 146 33.54 -21.20 -10.18
N GLN A 147 33.82 -20.11 -10.89
CA GLN A 147 33.15 -19.73 -12.15
C GLN A 147 33.30 -20.76 -13.28
N THR A 148 34.23 -21.67 -13.14
CA THR A 148 34.45 -22.70 -14.14
C THR A 148 33.63 -23.97 -13.85
N ARG A 149 32.34 -23.98 -14.30
CA ARG A 149 31.57 -25.19 -14.56
C ARG A 149 31.19 -26.10 -13.38
N GLU A 150 31.32 -25.66 -12.15
CA GLU A 150 30.82 -26.43 -11.03
C GLU A 150 29.31 -26.52 -11.05
N ASP A 151 28.82 -27.63 -10.53
CA ASP A 151 27.42 -28.01 -10.52
C ASP A 151 26.56 -26.88 -9.94
N LEU A 152 25.52 -26.51 -10.69
CA LEU A 152 24.48 -25.57 -10.26
C LEU A 152 23.96 -25.90 -8.84
N HIS A 153 23.98 -27.16 -8.46
CA HIS A 153 23.59 -27.63 -7.14
C HIS A 153 24.50 -27.07 -6.04
N VAL A 154 25.80 -27.08 -6.23
CA VAL A 154 26.77 -26.50 -5.25
C VAL A 154 26.59 -24.99 -5.12
N GLN A 155 26.43 -24.28 -6.24
CA GLN A 155 26.20 -22.84 -6.21
C GLN A 155 24.90 -22.48 -5.47
N LYS A 156 23.82 -23.26 -5.68
CA LYS A 156 22.57 -23.12 -4.93
C LYS A 156 22.77 -23.38 -3.43
N GLN A 157 23.47 -24.43 -3.05
CA GLN A 157 23.74 -24.74 -1.64
C GLN A 157 24.46 -23.58 -0.94
N ILE A 158 25.46 -22.99 -1.59
CA ILE A 158 26.21 -21.87 -1.01
C ILE A 158 25.34 -20.61 -0.89
N LEU A 159 24.52 -20.33 -1.91
CA LEU A 159 23.54 -19.23 -1.81
C LEU A 159 22.54 -19.47 -0.68
N PHE A 160 22.09 -20.71 -0.47
CA PHE A 160 21.23 -21.04 0.66
C PHE A 160 21.92 -20.91 2.01
N HIS A 161 23.20 -21.30 2.13
CA HIS A 161 24.00 -21.04 3.33
C HIS A 161 24.09 -19.53 3.63
N TYR A 162 24.35 -18.72 2.60
CA TYR A 162 24.32 -17.27 2.75
C TYR A 162 22.94 -16.76 3.24
N LEU A 163 21.83 -17.30 2.74
CA LEU A 163 20.49 -16.90 3.17
C LEU A 163 20.16 -17.28 4.63
N GLN A 164 20.86 -18.25 5.21
CA GLN A 164 20.73 -18.62 6.63
C GLN A 164 21.41 -17.62 7.56
N LEU A 165 22.32 -16.75 7.06
CA LEU A 165 22.93 -15.71 7.85
C LEU A 165 21.84 -14.73 8.34
N GLN A 166 21.92 -14.35 9.62
CA GLN A 166 20.94 -13.45 10.24
C GLN A 166 21.28 -11.97 10.05
N ASN A 167 22.38 -11.63 9.38
CA ASN A 167 22.74 -10.26 9.08
C ASN A 167 21.69 -9.61 8.18
N ARG A 168 20.97 -8.64 8.73
CA ARG A 168 19.89 -7.89 8.07
C ARG A 168 20.26 -6.43 7.78
N ARG A 169 21.51 -6.04 7.96
CA ARG A 169 21.96 -4.67 7.74
C ARG A 169 22.37 -4.47 6.28
N PRO A 170 22.06 -3.31 5.68
CA PRO A 170 22.54 -2.97 4.35
C PRO A 170 24.08 -3.10 4.27
N SER A 171 24.57 -3.81 3.28
CA SER A 171 26.00 -4.05 3.07
C SER A 171 26.29 -4.26 1.58
N PRO A 172 27.44 -3.82 1.08
CA PRO A 172 27.87 -4.12 -0.29
C PRO A 172 27.93 -5.64 -0.61
N LEU A 173 28.09 -6.49 0.42
CA LEU A 173 28.02 -7.93 0.27
C LEU A 173 26.66 -8.37 -0.32
N HIS A 174 25.57 -7.84 0.23
CA HIS A 174 24.23 -8.24 -0.20
C HIS A 174 23.96 -7.89 -1.66
N SER A 175 24.35 -6.70 -2.08
CA SER A 175 24.25 -6.26 -3.48
C SER A 175 25.07 -7.13 -4.43
N GLN A 176 26.28 -7.55 -4.01
CA GLN A 176 27.13 -8.42 -4.83
C GLN A 176 26.57 -9.85 -4.91
N VAL A 177 25.98 -10.37 -3.82
CA VAL A 177 25.33 -11.69 -3.83
C VAL A 177 24.10 -11.66 -4.73
N LEU A 178 23.28 -10.58 -4.68
CA LEU A 178 22.14 -10.41 -5.58
C LEU A 178 22.57 -10.32 -7.04
N ASN A 179 23.64 -9.58 -7.36
CA ASN A 179 24.21 -9.55 -8.71
C ASN A 179 24.64 -10.95 -9.19
N PHE A 180 25.25 -11.74 -8.29
CA PHE A 180 25.64 -13.11 -8.61
C PHE A 180 24.41 -13.99 -8.88
N ALA A 181 23.40 -13.93 -8.03
CA ALA A 181 22.15 -14.66 -8.19
C ALA A 181 21.43 -14.29 -9.50
N LEU A 182 21.38 -13.00 -9.84
CA LEU A 182 20.81 -12.49 -11.08
C LEU A 182 21.55 -13.03 -12.32
N ARG A 183 22.89 -13.07 -12.27
CA ARG A 183 23.70 -13.65 -13.33
C ARG A 183 23.43 -15.16 -13.45
N LEU A 184 23.41 -15.88 -12.33
CA LEU A 184 23.14 -17.31 -12.29
C LEU A 184 21.77 -17.64 -12.90
N TYR A 185 20.75 -16.82 -12.62
CA TYR A 185 19.42 -16.95 -13.22
C TYR A 185 19.47 -16.82 -14.75
N LYS A 186 20.24 -15.86 -15.28
CA LYS A 186 20.34 -15.63 -16.73
C LYS A 186 21.13 -16.73 -17.46
N GLU A 187 22.17 -17.26 -16.82
CA GLU A 187 23.09 -18.21 -17.44
C GLU A 187 22.66 -19.68 -17.26
N ARG A 188 21.82 -19.98 -16.28
CA ARG A 188 21.52 -21.36 -15.87
C ARG A 188 20.02 -21.64 -15.74
N ASN A 189 19.53 -22.57 -16.54
CA ASN A 189 18.17 -23.08 -16.37
C ASN A 189 18.04 -23.83 -15.03
N GLY A 190 16.93 -23.59 -14.32
CA GLY A 190 16.62 -24.29 -13.06
C GLY A 190 17.03 -23.55 -11.79
N PHE A 191 17.51 -22.30 -11.86
CA PHE A 191 17.62 -21.41 -10.70
C PHE A 191 16.41 -20.48 -10.67
N SER A 192 15.68 -20.43 -9.53
CA SER A 192 14.54 -19.52 -9.33
C SER A 192 15.00 -18.25 -8.63
N LEU A 193 14.99 -17.14 -9.36
CA LEU A 193 15.32 -15.82 -8.82
C LEU A 193 14.25 -15.36 -7.83
N SER A 194 12.96 -15.62 -8.11
CA SER A 194 11.87 -15.20 -7.24
C SER A 194 11.91 -15.88 -5.87
N GLN A 195 12.21 -17.19 -5.82
CA GLN A 195 12.41 -17.91 -4.55
C GLN A 195 13.61 -17.36 -3.78
N PHE A 196 14.72 -17.10 -4.47
CA PHE A 196 15.91 -16.53 -3.85
C PHE A 196 15.63 -15.16 -3.26
N VAL A 197 15.03 -14.22 -4.02
CA VAL A 197 14.81 -12.84 -3.58
C VAL A 197 13.76 -12.75 -2.46
N VAL A 198 12.75 -13.61 -2.45
CA VAL A 198 11.80 -13.71 -1.33
C VAL A 198 12.51 -14.08 -0.02
N LEU A 199 13.44 -15.04 -0.06
CA LEU A 199 14.23 -15.46 1.11
C LEU A 199 15.31 -14.42 1.46
N TRP A 200 15.93 -13.82 0.43
CA TRP A 200 16.97 -12.81 0.58
C TRP A 200 16.43 -11.54 1.26
N ASN A 201 15.19 -11.17 1.00
CA ASN A 201 14.50 -9.99 1.53
C ASN A 201 15.08 -8.66 0.98
N THR A 202 14.30 -7.98 0.16
CA THR A 202 14.66 -6.73 -0.53
C THR A 202 15.07 -5.56 0.39
N ARG A 203 14.88 -5.67 1.71
CA ARG A 203 15.35 -4.69 2.71
C ARG A 203 16.87 -4.55 2.78
N PHE A 204 17.61 -5.47 2.18
CA PHE A 204 19.07 -5.44 2.16
C PHE A 204 19.66 -4.59 1.04
N LEU A 205 18.83 -4.04 0.17
CA LEU A 205 19.28 -3.12 -0.87
C LEU A 205 19.86 -1.85 -0.22
N SER A 206 21.05 -1.47 -0.64
CA SER A 206 21.70 -0.23 -0.24
C SER A 206 21.19 0.95 -1.10
N LYS A 207 21.56 2.18 -0.74
CA LYS A 207 21.15 3.35 -1.51
C LYS A 207 21.68 3.28 -2.95
N GLU A 208 22.92 2.83 -3.12
CA GLU A 208 23.60 2.71 -4.41
C GLU A 208 22.91 1.72 -5.36
N ASP A 209 22.17 0.73 -4.81
CA ASP A 209 21.44 -0.26 -5.63
C ASP A 209 20.24 0.34 -6.37
N TYR A 210 19.80 1.53 -5.95
CA TYR A 210 18.72 2.30 -6.59
C TYR A 210 19.25 3.38 -7.55
N GLU A 211 20.56 3.60 -7.61
CA GLU A 211 21.17 4.63 -8.45
C GLU A 211 21.66 4.05 -9.79
N VAL A 212 21.62 4.87 -10.83
CA VAL A 212 22.16 4.52 -12.16
C VAL A 212 23.69 4.57 -12.09
N PHE A 213 24.33 3.49 -12.49
CA PHE A 213 25.79 3.46 -12.58
C PHE A 213 26.24 3.85 -13.98
N ASN A 214 26.83 5.04 -14.11
CA ASN A 214 27.39 5.54 -15.36
C ASN A 214 28.84 5.10 -15.51
N THR A 215 29.13 4.37 -16.58
CA THR A 215 30.49 4.11 -17.04
C THR A 215 30.82 5.04 -18.22
N GLU A 216 32.09 5.13 -18.60
CA GLU A 216 32.50 5.92 -19.78
C GLU A 216 31.82 5.48 -21.09
N THR A 217 31.38 4.23 -21.15
CA THR A 217 30.85 3.62 -22.39
C THR A 217 29.35 3.31 -22.32
N ALA A 218 28.74 3.21 -21.13
CA ALA A 218 27.34 2.83 -20.98
C ALA A 218 26.72 3.27 -19.66
N SER A 219 25.42 3.56 -19.68
CA SER A 219 24.60 3.71 -18.47
C SER A 219 24.03 2.37 -18.08
N ILE A 220 24.42 1.86 -16.92
CA ILE A 220 23.92 0.59 -16.38
C ILE A 220 22.73 0.88 -15.48
N PRO A 221 21.54 0.31 -15.76
CA PRO A 221 20.37 0.47 -14.90
C PRO A 221 20.67 0.01 -13.47
N PRO A 222 20.04 0.61 -12.45
CA PRO A 222 20.16 0.21 -11.05
C PRO A 222 20.01 -1.30 -10.87
N LEU A 223 20.71 -1.88 -9.90
CA LEU A 223 20.58 -3.30 -9.56
C LEU A 223 19.12 -3.65 -9.23
N PHE A 224 18.44 -2.77 -8.52
CA PHE A 224 17.01 -2.85 -8.24
C PHE A 224 16.18 -3.05 -9.52
N VAL A 225 16.33 -2.16 -10.52
CA VAL A 225 15.57 -2.21 -11.78
C VAL A 225 15.85 -3.49 -12.54
N ARG A 226 17.13 -3.89 -12.66
CA ARG A 226 17.53 -5.12 -13.35
C ARG A 226 16.94 -6.36 -12.69
N THR A 227 16.90 -6.38 -11.36
CA THR A 227 16.37 -7.51 -10.58
C THR A 227 14.86 -7.62 -10.76
N PHE A 228 14.11 -6.52 -10.58
CA PHE A 228 12.66 -6.53 -10.70
C PHE A 228 12.18 -6.77 -12.12
N HIS A 229 12.93 -6.36 -13.14
CA HIS A 229 12.66 -6.70 -14.54
C HIS A 229 12.72 -8.23 -14.78
N GLU A 230 13.74 -8.91 -14.28
CA GLU A 230 13.85 -10.37 -14.44
C GLU A 230 12.86 -11.11 -13.53
N LEU A 231 12.61 -10.60 -12.32
CA LEU A 231 11.56 -11.13 -11.44
C LEU A 231 10.18 -11.07 -12.10
N GLY A 232 9.87 -10.00 -12.82
CA GLY A 232 8.60 -9.88 -13.54
C GLY A 232 8.35 -11.02 -14.52
N LYS A 233 9.39 -11.56 -15.18
CA LYS A 233 9.29 -12.68 -16.12
C LYS A 233 8.99 -14.02 -15.42
N GLU A 234 9.46 -14.21 -14.19
CA GLU A 234 9.40 -15.47 -13.44
C GLU A 234 8.36 -15.47 -12.33
N CYS A 235 8.09 -14.28 -11.75
CA CYS A 235 7.37 -14.16 -10.50
C CYS A 235 5.91 -14.59 -10.62
N ARG A 236 5.49 -15.50 -9.76
CA ARG A 236 4.07 -15.81 -9.58
C ARG A 236 3.39 -14.73 -8.75
N VAL A 237 2.12 -14.47 -9.03
CA VAL A 237 1.30 -13.48 -8.30
C VAL A 237 1.38 -13.68 -6.77
N SER A 238 1.37 -14.95 -6.31
CA SER A 238 1.48 -15.29 -4.89
C SER A 238 2.78 -14.85 -4.20
N HIS A 239 3.84 -14.61 -4.95
CA HIS A 239 5.13 -14.13 -4.41
C HIS A 239 5.26 -12.61 -4.42
N ALA A 240 4.48 -11.92 -5.27
CA ALA A 240 4.61 -10.49 -5.51
C ALA A 240 4.44 -9.66 -4.23
N TYR A 241 3.45 -9.99 -3.39
CA TYR A 241 3.24 -9.31 -2.10
C TYR A 241 4.49 -9.34 -1.21
N LYS A 242 5.12 -10.52 -1.07
CA LYS A 242 6.33 -10.69 -0.23
C LYS A 242 7.50 -9.89 -0.77
N LEU A 243 7.66 -9.85 -2.09
CA LEU A 243 8.69 -9.08 -2.75
C LEU A 243 8.48 -7.58 -2.52
N LEU A 244 7.27 -7.08 -2.76
CA LEU A 244 6.93 -5.66 -2.61
C LEU A 244 6.99 -5.19 -1.16
N TYR A 245 6.63 -6.04 -0.21
CA TYR A 245 6.70 -5.71 1.21
C TYR A 245 8.11 -5.35 1.66
N GLY A 246 9.14 -5.97 1.08
CA GLY A 246 10.56 -5.71 1.39
C GLY A 246 11.15 -4.47 0.71
N VAL A 247 10.47 -3.87 -0.28
CA VAL A 247 10.97 -2.70 -1.02
C VAL A 247 10.77 -1.42 -0.22
N ASN A 248 11.71 -0.47 -0.35
CA ASN A 248 11.58 0.87 0.20
C ASN A 248 10.32 1.56 -0.37
N GLU A 249 9.58 2.29 0.46
CA GLU A 249 8.33 2.99 0.08
C GLU A 249 8.50 3.87 -1.17
N ALA A 250 9.65 4.58 -1.29
CA ALA A 250 9.94 5.44 -2.44
C ALA A 250 9.99 4.69 -3.78
N HIS A 251 10.36 3.40 -3.78
CA HIS A 251 10.53 2.58 -4.99
C HIS A 251 9.47 1.48 -5.13
N LYS A 252 8.54 1.38 -4.18
CA LYS A 252 7.54 0.32 -4.13
C LYS A 252 6.61 0.35 -5.35
N ARG A 253 6.22 1.56 -5.77
CA ARG A 253 5.40 1.76 -6.96
C ARG A 253 6.10 1.28 -8.23
N GLU A 254 7.35 1.70 -8.44
CA GLU A 254 8.16 1.30 -9.59
C GLU A 254 8.34 -0.23 -9.65
N ALA A 255 8.68 -0.86 -8.50
CA ALA A 255 8.77 -2.32 -8.39
C ALA A 255 7.46 -3.01 -8.77
N SER A 256 6.34 -2.50 -8.26
CA SER A 256 5.01 -3.04 -8.52
C SER A 256 4.65 -2.94 -10.00
N GLU A 257 4.89 -1.79 -10.64
CA GLU A 257 4.62 -1.60 -12.07
C GLU A 257 5.46 -2.53 -12.93
N MET A 258 6.75 -2.74 -12.60
CA MET A 258 7.62 -3.69 -13.30
C MET A 258 7.08 -5.13 -13.22
N LEU A 259 6.64 -5.58 -12.04
CA LEU A 259 6.06 -6.92 -11.89
C LEU A 259 4.71 -7.04 -12.61
N GLN A 260 3.85 -6.04 -12.50
CA GLN A 260 2.51 -6.01 -13.11
C GLN A 260 2.57 -6.03 -14.64
N LYS A 261 3.61 -5.44 -15.24
CA LYS A 261 3.82 -5.47 -16.69
C LYS A 261 3.80 -6.89 -17.28
N TYR A 262 4.26 -7.88 -16.53
CA TYR A 262 4.27 -9.28 -16.94
C TYR A 262 3.08 -10.08 -16.39
N ALA A 263 2.64 -9.77 -15.19
CA ALA A 263 1.55 -10.49 -14.53
C ALA A 263 0.16 -10.14 -15.11
N PHE A 264 -0.05 -8.88 -15.51
CA PHE A 264 -1.36 -8.45 -15.98
C PHE A 264 -1.80 -9.11 -17.30
N PRO A 265 -0.94 -9.25 -18.34
CA PRO A 265 -1.33 -9.98 -19.56
C PRO A 265 -1.72 -11.44 -19.28
N GLN A 266 -1.06 -12.11 -18.33
CA GLN A 266 -1.42 -13.47 -17.93
C GLN A 266 -2.79 -13.52 -17.23
N LEU A 267 -3.06 -12.54 -16.33
CA LEU A 267 -4.39 -12.39 -15.73
C LEU A 267 -5.45 -12.14 -16.82
N GLU A 268 -5.21 -11.20 -17.71
CA GLU A 268 -6.18 -10.85 -18.79
C GLU A 268 -6.48 -12.04 -19.68
N GLN A 269 -5.47 -12.84 -20.04
CA GLN A 269 -5.66 -14.08 -20.77
C GLN A 269 -6.54 -15.06 -19.99
N LYS A 270 -6.25 -15.26 -18.70
CA LYS A 270 -7.05 -16.12 -17.83
C LYS A 270 -8.51 -15.65 -17.75
N LEU A 271 -8.75 -14.34 -17.60
CA LEU A 271 -10.11 -13.77 -17.55
C LEU A 271 -10.90 -13.99 -18.85
N LYS A 272 -10.21 -13.98 -20.01
CA LYS A 272 -10.84 -14.22 -21.31
C LYS A 272 -11.12 -15.72 -21.57
N THR A 273 -10.28 -16.61 -21.08
CA THR A 273 -10.36 -18.04 -21.37
C THR A 273 -11.15 -18.85 -20.34
N SER A 274 -11.18 -18.44 -19.07
CA SER A 274 -11.95 -19.14 -18.05
C SER A 274 -13.45 -18.95 -18.26
N LEU A 275 -14.21 -20.04 -18.24
CA LEU A 275 -15.68 -20.05 -18.30
C LEU A 275 -16.30 -19.90 -16.90
N ASN A 276 -15.54 -20.15 -15.85
CA ASN A 276 -16.02 -20.11 -14.46
C ASN A 276 -15.87 -18.69 -13.89
N GLU A 277 -16.99 -18.06 -13.50
CA GLU A 277 -17.02 -16.74 -12.89
C GLU A 277 -16.27 -16.70 -11.54
N GLU A 278 -16.37 -17.74 -10.73
CA GLU A 278 -15.68 -17.84 -9.45
C GLU A 278 -14.14 -17.87 -9.62
N GLU A 279 -13.64 -18.59 -10.63
CA GLU A 279 -12.22 -18.58 -10.94
C GLU A 279 -11.73 -17.20 -11.39
N ARG A 280 -12.54 -16.48 -12.17
CA ARG A 280 -12.24 -15.09 -12.57
C ARG A 280 -12.19 -14.17 -11.35
N TRP A 281 -13.20 -14.27 -10.46
CA TRP A 281 -13.23 -13.50 -9.23
C TRP A 281 -12.00 -13.75 -8.35
N ASN A 282 -11.69 -15.02 -8.09
CA ASN A 282 -10.54 -15.40 -7.28
C ASN A 282 -9.22 -14.91 -7.88
N ALA A 283 -9.07 -14.93 -9.21
CA ALA A 283 -7.89 -14.41 -9.88
C ALA A 283 -7.76 -12.88 -9.72
N LEU A 284 -8.85 -12.13 -9.85
CA LEU A 284 -8.90 -10.68 -9.65
C LEU A 284 -8.57 -10.31 -8.19
N LEU A 285 -9.14 -11.02 -7.22
CA LEU A 285 -8.89 -10.80 -5.80
C LEU A 285 -7.42 -11.09 -5.43
N GLN A 286 -6.88 -12.23 -5.87
CA GLN A 286 -5.46 -12.57 -5.64
C GLN A 286 -4.51 -11.54 -6.24
N TYR A 287 -4.79 -11.06 -7.45
CA TYR A 287 -4.00 -10.02 -8.07
C TYR A 287 -4.04 -8.72 -7.26
N THR A 288 -5.24 -8.31 -6.84
CA THR A 288 -5.43 -7.11 -6.00
C THR A 288 -4.66 -7.21 -4.70
N GLN A 289 -4.78 -8.32 -3.97
CA GLN A 289 -4.05 -8.57 -2.73
C GLN A 289 -2.52 -8.55 -2.91
N ALA A 290 -2.04 -9.03 -4.06
CA ALA A 290 -0.62 -9.08 -4.34
C ALA A 290 -0.01 -7.71 -4.66
N TYR A 291 -0.72 -6.84 -5.37
CA TYR A 291 -0.15 -5.61 -5.95
C TYR A 291 -0.66 -4.30 -5.35
N SER A 292 -1.76 -4.30 -4.58
CA SER A 292 -2.32 -3.09 -3.97
C SER A 292 -1.35 -2.35 -3.05
N ILE A 293 -0.40 -3.06 -2.44
CA ILE A 293 0.66 -2.49 -1.61
C ILE A 293 1.62 -1.59 -2.41
N GLY A 294 1.69 -1.76 -3.71
CA GLY A 294 2.56 -0.99 -4.61
C GLY A 294 2.05 0.41 -4.93
N GLY A 295 0.83 0.75 -4.51
CA GLY A 295 0.21 2.04 -4.82
C GLY A 295 -0.49 2.09 -6.18
N PRO A 296 -0.96 3.28 -6.59
CA PRO A 296 -1.77 3.45 -7.80
C PRO A 296 -1.04 3.00 -9.07
N SER A 297 -1.68 2.20 -9.90
CA SER A 297 -1.17 1.80 -11.22
C SER A 297 -2.30 1.66 -12.25
N GLU A 298 -1.96 1.76 -13.53
CA GLU A 298 -2.92 1.52 -14.62
C GLU A 298 -3.44 0.09 -14.59
N TYR A 299 -2.58 -0.87 -14.29
CA TYR A 299 -2.95 -2.28 -14.21
C TYR A 299 -4.00 -2.54 -13.13
N LEU A 300 -3.85 -1.94 -11.96
CA LEU A 300 -4.85 -2.02 -10.90
C LEU A 300 -6.18 -1.42 -11.36
N SER A 301 -6.20 -0.23 -11.97
CA SER A 301 -7.45 0.36 -12.49
C SER A 301 -8.13 -0.54 -13.52
N ARG A 302 -7.36 -1.22 -14.38
CA ARG A 302 -7.90 -2.22 -15.32
C ARG A 302 -8.47 -3.45 -14.60
N VAL A 303 -7.83 -3.92 -13.53
CA VAL A 303 -8.35 -5.01 -12.67
C VAL A 303 -9.69 -4.62 -12.07
N LEU A 304 -9.81 -3.41 -11.50
CA LEU A 304 -11.08 -2.92 -10.96
C LEU A 304 -12.17 -2.82 -12.04
N THR A 305 -11.81 -2.40 -13.24
CA THR A 305 -12.73 -2.35 -14.39
C THR A 305 -13.25 -3.76 -14.72
N TRP A 306 -12.38 -4.77 -14.78
CA TRP A 306 -12.77 -6.16 -14.97
C TRP A 306 -13.65 -6.68 -13.84
N THR A 307 -13.35 -6.31 -12.59
CA THR A 307 -14.16 -6.70 -11.41
C THR A 307 -15.56 -6.12 -11.48
N LEU A 308 -15.70 -4.83 -11.80
CA LEU A 308 -17.02 -4.21 -11.97
C LEU A 308 -17.79 -4.81 -13.14
N TYR A 309 -17.10 -5.09 -14.27
CA TYR A 309 -17.72 -5.75 -15.41
C TYR A 309 -18.23 -7.16 -15.06
N LEU A 310 -17.46 -7.93 -14.29
CA LEU A 310 -17.90 -9.26 -13.82
C LEU A 310 -19.17 -9.16 -12.96
N LEU A 311 -19.20 -8.22 -12.00
CA LEU A 311 -20.36 -8.01 -11.13
C LEU A 311 -21.62 -7.53 -11.88
N GLU A 312 -21.43 -6.66 -12.89
CA GLU A 312 -22.53 -6.13 -13.70
C GLU A 312 -23.14 -7.20 -14.63
N ASN A 313 -22.38 -8.22 -15.01
CA ASN A 313 -22.82 -9.28 -15.94
C ASN A 313 -22.97 -10.65 -15.28
N SER A 314 -22.75 -10.77 -13.98
CA SER A 314 -22.95 -12.03 -13.25
C SER A 314 -24.42 -12.33 -13.03
N ASN A 315 -24.79 -13.61 -13.12
CA ASN A 315 -26.11 -14.11 -12.74
C ASN A 315 -26.33 -14.12 -11.22
N GLN A 316 -25.25 -14.08 -10.43
CA GLN A 316 -25.27 -14.11 -8.96
C GLN A 316 -24.30 -13.06 -8.38
N PRO A 317 -24.54 -11.75 -8.61
CA PRO A 317 -23.62 -10.70 -8.17
C PRO A 317 -23.44 -10.65 -6.64
N ASP A 318 -24.45 -11.06 -5.88
CA ASP A 318 -24.43 -11.05 -4.41
C ASP A 318 -23.57 -12.18 -3.81
N SER A 319 -23.13 -13.16 -4.62
CA SER A 319 -22.21 -14.21 -4.19
C SER A 319 -20.77 -13.71 -4.00
N TYR A 320 -20.42 -12.55 -4.54
CA TYR A 320 -19.08 -11.98 -4.52
C TYR A 320 -18.95 -10.86 -3.48
N ASP A 321 -18.03 -11.00 -2.52
CA ASP A 321 -17.76 -9.97 -1.51
C ASP A 321 -16.91 -8.84 -2.11
N PHE A 322 -17.57 -7.88 -2.75
CA PHE A 322 -16.91 -6.70 -3.32
C PHE A 322 -16.37 -5.75 -2.23
N ILE A 323 -16.93 -5.78 -1.03
CA ILE A 323 -16.43 -4.99 0.10
C ILE A 323 -15.06 -5.51 0.53
N ALA A 324 -14.91 -6.84 0.66
CA ALA A 324 -13.59 -7.44 0.92
C ALA A 324 -12.57 -7.13 -0.19
N PHE A 325 -13.01 -7.18 -1.46
CA PHE A 325 -12.19 -6.78 -2.59
C PHE A 325 -11.74 -5.32 -2.47
N MET A 326 -12.65 -4.38 -2.18
CA MET A 326 -12.32 -2.96 -2.05
C MET A 326 -11.47 -2.64 -0.82
N LYS A 327 -11.60 -3.40 0.28
CA LYS A 327 -10.68 -3.32 1.43
C LYS A 327 -9.26 -3.73 1.03
N ALA A 328 -9.12 -4.79 0.26
CA ALA A 328 -7.82 -5.22 -0.29
C ALA A 328 -7.28 -4.21 -1.32
N TRP A 329 -8.14 -3.63 -2.14
CA TRP A 329 -7.81 -2.60 -3.11
C TRP A 329 -7.20 -1.36 -2.45
N ASN A 330 -7.81 -0.85 -1.40
CA ASN A 330 -7.53 0.42 -0.73
C ASN A 330 -7.80 1.67 -1.63
N ILE A 331 -8.57 2.62 -1.12
CA ILE A 331 -8.94 3.86 -1.85
C ILE A 331 -7.72 4.66 -2.35
N LYS A 332 -6.57 4.55 -1.68
CA LYS A 332 -5.31 5.21 -2.07
C LYS A 332 -4.76 4.70 -3.41
N ASN A 333 -5.26 3.58 -3.91
CA ASN A 333 -4.85 3.00 -5.20
C ASN A 333 -5.61 3.59 -6.40
N PHE A 334 -6.58 4.48 -6.20
CA PHE A 334 -7.15 5.24 -7.28
C PHE A 334 -6.16 6.28 -7.80
N ARG A 335 -5.97 6.29 -9.11
CA ARG A 335 -5.22 7.33 -9.82
C ARG A 335 -6.09 8.58 -10.00
N PRO A 336 -5.51 9.78 -10.20
CA PRO A 336 -6.29 10.97 -10.53
C PRO A 336 -7.24 10.76 -11.73
N GLN A 337 -6.81 9.98 -12.73
CA GLN A 337 -7.61 9.65 -13.92
C GLN A 337 -8.85 8.83 -13.60
N ASP A 338 -8.82 8.01 -12.55
CA ASP A 338 -9.94 7.15 -12.15
C ASP A 338 -11.11 7.96 -11.54
N TRP A 339 -10.87 9.24 -11.18
CA TRP A 339 -11.87 10.21 -10.73
C TRP A 339 -12.46 11.06 -11.86
N LEU A 340 -11.97 10.88 -13.10
CA LEU A 340 -12.46 11.60 -14.27
C LEU A 340 -13.49 10.76 -15.02
N SER A 341 -14.54 11.42 -15.53
CA SER A 341 -15.51 10.76 -16.39
C SER A 341 -14.85 10.37 -17.72
N LEU A 342 -15.02 9.12 -18.11
CA LEU A 342 -14.64 8.68 -19.45
C LEU A 342 -15.69 9.19 -20.44
N TYR A 343 -15.23 9.90 -21.47
CA TYR A 343 -16.05 10.35 -22.60
C TYR A 343 -15.96 9.36 -23.76
N PRO A 344 -16.79 8.33 -23.84
CA PRO A 344 -17.25 7.81 -25.12
C PRO A 344 -18.70 8.24 -25.33
N PHE A 345 -18.96 8.75 -26.55
CA PHE A 345 -20.31 8.98 -27.03
C PHE A 345 -21.13 7.66 -27.02
N PRO A 346 -22.43 7.61 -26.61
CA PRO A 346 -23.35 8.74 -26.48
C PRO A 346 -23.62 9.18 -25.02
N ARG A 347 -23.13 8.51 -24.00
CA ARG A 347 -23.33 8.91 -22.60
C ARG A 347 -22.02 8.77 -21.82
N PRO A 348 -21.58 9.83 -21.11
CA PRO A 348 -20.38 9.73 -20.27
C PRO A 348 -20.59 8.68 -19.18
N LEU A 349 -19.70 7.70 -19.11
CA LEU A 349 -19.68 6.77 -17.98
C LEU A 349 -19.19 7.50 -16.73
N PRO A 350 -19.81 7.23 -15.58
CA PRO A 350 -19.29 7.74 -14.31
C PRO A 350 -17.82 7.34 -14.10
N PRO A 351 -17.03 8.16 -13.37
CA PRO A 351 -15.68 7.82 -12.99
C PRO A 351 -15.58 6.41 -12.41
N LEU A 352 -14.46 5.72 -12.67
CA LEU A 352 -14.22 4.37 -12.18
C LEU A 352 -14.35 4.29 -10.66
N ALA A 353 -13.77 5.27 -9.95
CA ALA A 353 -13.83 5.36 -8.50
C ALA A 353 -15.28 5.51 -7.98
N GLU A 354 -16.09 6.37 -8.62
CA GLU A 354 -17.50 6.54 -8.25
C GLU A 354 -18.29 5.25 -8.48
N ARG A 355 -18.07 4.55 -9.60
CA ARG A 355 -18.74 3.26 -9.89
C ARG A 355 -18.42 2.22 -8.82
N ALA A 356 -17.14 2.13 -8.40
CA ALA A 356 -16.72 1.21 -7.35
C ALA A 356 -17.42 1.53 -6.01
N ILE A 357 -17.47 2.80 -5.61
CA ILE A 357 -18.15 3.22 -4.38
C ILE A 357 -19.65 2.91 -4.45
N ILE A 358 -20.30 3.22 -5.57
CA ILE A 358 -21.73 2.90 -5.77
C ILE A 358 -21.97 1.39 -5.67
N GLN A 359 -21.04 0.57 -6.18
CA GLN A 359 -21.17 -0.88 -6.07
C GLN A 359 -21.02 -1.37 -4.62
N CYS A 360 -20.12 -0.80 -3.81
CA CYS A 360 -20.07 -1.06 -2.37
C CYS A 360 -21.41 -0.71 -1.69
N ILE A 361 -21.99 0.44 -2.03
CA ILE A 361 -23.30 0.86 -1.48
C ILE A 361 -24.41 -0.13 -1.83
N LYS A 362 -24.42 -0.68 -3.03
CA LYS A 362 -25.44 -1.69 -3.42
C LYS A 362 -25.35 -2.95 -2.57
N GLN A 363 -24.14 -3.40 -2.20
CA GLN A 363 -23.97 -4.59 -1.36
C GLN A 363 -24.40 -4.40 0.10
N VAL A 364 -24.37 -3.18 0.63
CA VAL A 364 -24.83 -2.91 2.00
C VAL A 364 -26.27 -2.42 2.07
N ALA A 365 -26.93 -2.28 0.91
CA ALA A 365 -28.31 -1.84 0.85
C ALA A 365 -29.27 -2.84 1.55
N PRO A 366 -30.35 -2.36 2.19
CA PRO A 366 -31.37 -3.25 2.74
C PRO A 366 -31.87 -4.28 1.69
N PRO A 367 -32.17 -5.55 2.10
CA PRO A 367 -32.37 -5.99 3.48
C PRO A 367 -31.09 -6.38 4.26
N HIS A 368 -29.90 -6.27 3.66
CA HIS A 368 -28.66 -6.60 4.34
C HIS A 368 -28.41 -5.65 5.53
N LYS A 369 -28.08 -6.21 6.70
CA LYS A 369 -27.65 -5.44 7.87
C LYS A 369 -26.19 -5.79 8.18
N PRO A 370 -25.23 -5.09 7.58
CA PRO A 370 -23.82 -5.33 7.85
C PRO A 370 -23.46 -4.93 9.29
N SER A 371 -22.33 -5.42 9.78
CA SER A 371 -21.79 -5.05 11.09
C SER A 371 -21.42 -3.56 11.15
N ASN A 372 -21.39 -2.98 12.37
CA ASN A 372 -21.01 -1.58 12.58
C ASN A 372 -19.65 -1.22 11.96
N ASN A 373 -18.67 -2.11 12.00
CA ASN A 373 -17.36 -1.91 11.37
C ASN A 373 -17.42 -1.69 9.85
N ILE A 374 -18.47 -2.21 9.18
CA ILE A 374 -18.65 -1.97 7.76
C ILE A 374 -19.21 -0.57 7.53
N TRP A 375 -20.12 -0.09 8.38
CA TRP A 375 -20.65 1.26 8.29
C TRP A 375 -19.55 2.30 8.49
N GLU A 376 -18.72 2.16 9.52
CA GLU A 376 -17.58 3.04 9.79
C GLU A 376 -16.61 3.06 8.61
N TRP A 377 -16.30 1.89 8.05
CA TRP A 377 -15.45 1.79 6.87
C TRP A 377 -16.06 2.48 5.65
N MET A 378 -17.37 2.31 5.40
CA MET A 378 -18.08 2.96 4.30
C MET A 378 -18.13 4.48 4.44
N ILE A 379 -18.34 4.99 5.65
CA ILE A 379 -18.28 6.43 5.95
C ILE A 379 -16.87 6.95 5.65
N GLY A 380 -15.83 6.25 6.12
CA GLY A 380 -14.43 6.58 5.83
C GLY A 380 -14.14 6.60 4.32
N LEU A 381 -14.60 5.58 3.59
CA LEU A 381 -14.46 5.48 2.13
C LEU A 381 -15.11 6.68 1.42
N CYS A 382 -16.34 7.03 1.76
CA CYS A 382 -17.04 8.16 1.17
C CYS A 382 -16.36 9.49 1.49
N ASN A 383 -15.91 9.70 2.73
CA ASN A 383 -15.21 10.91 3.15
C ASN A 383 -13.87 11.09 2.40
N GLU A 384 -13.09 10.04 2.23
CA GLU A 384 -11.87 10.10 1.41
C GLU A 384 -12.17 10.37 -0.06
N ALA A 385 -13.25 9.78 -0.59
CA ALA A 385 -13.71 10.02 -1.95
C ALA A 385 -14.14 11.48 -2.18
N LEU A 386 -14.78 12.12 -1.21
CA LEU A 386 -15.18 13.53 -1.29
C LEU A 386 -14.00 14.50 -1.42
N LYS A 387 -12.82 14.10 -0.93
CA LYS A 387 -11.58 14.91 -1.07
C LYS A 387 -11.03 14.86 -2.50
N GLN A 388 -11.32 13.80 -3.25
CA GLN A 388 -10.73 13.51 -4.56
C GLN A 388 -11.70 13.75 -5.72
N SER A 389 -13.00 13.57 -5.52
CA SER A 389 -14.01 13.63 -6.57
C SER A 389 -14.31 15.08 -6.97
N THR A 390 -14.29 15.34 -8.29
CA THR A 390 -14.73 16.62 -8.87
C THR A 390 -16.24 16.79 -8.83
N ASN A 391 -17.00 15.69 -8.84
CA ASN A 391 -18.47 15.70 -8.73
C ASN A 391 -18.90 15.07 -7.40
N GLN A 392 -18.92 15.87 -6.35
CA GLN A 392 -19.21 15.41 -5.00
C GLN A 392 -20.65 14.89 -4.81
N MET A 393 -21.60 15.27 -5.69
CA MET A 393 -23.02 15.00 -5.50
C MET A 393 -23.38 13.51 -5.37
N ARG A 394 -22.76 12.66 -6.23
CA ARG A 394 -23.02 11.22 -6.17
C ARG A 394 -22.48 10.60 -4.89
N ILE A 395 -21.29 11.04 -4.48
CA ILE A 395 -20.65 10.55 -3.24
C ILE A 395 -21.41 11.05 -2.00
N LEU A 396 -21.86 12.31 -1.98
CA LEU A 396 -22.72 12.84 -0.91
C LEU A 396 -24.00 12.02 -0.77
N ARG A 397 -24.65 11.68 -1.91
CA ARG A 397 -25.83 10.80 -1.90
C ARG A 397 -25.49 9.43 -1.31
N CYS A 398 -24.34 8.87 -1.66
CA CYS A 398 -23.88 7.59 -1.11
C CYS A 398 -23.69 7.68 0.40
N LEU A 399 -22.99 8.72 0.86
CA LEU A 399 -22.72 8.96 2.28
C LEU A 399 -24.02 9.14 3.07
N ALA A 400 -24.96 9.95 2.56
CA ALA A 400 -26.26 10.17 3.19
C ALA A 400 -27.06 8.85 3.34
N LYS A 401 -27.00 7.95 2.34
CA LYS A 401 -27.64 6.63 2.43
C LYS A 401 -26.96 5.75 3.49
N VAL A 402 -25.63 5.77 3.58
CA VAL A 402 -24.91 5.01 4.61
C VAL A 402 -25.32 5.47 5.99
N PHE A 403 -25.38 6.77 6.26
CA PHE A 403 -25.85 7.31 7.53
C PHE A 403 -27.31 6.90 7.81
N LEU A 404 -28.19 7.00 6.81
CA LEU A 404 -29.59 6.61 6.97
C LEU A 404 -29.75 5.14 7.33
N TRP A 405 -28.99 4.25 6.69
CA TRP A 405 -29.05 2.80 6.91
C TRP A 405 -28.34 2.35 8.19
N SER A 406 -27.39 3.13 8.69
CA SER A 406 -26.78 2.94 10.01
C SER A 406 -27.58 3.58 11.15
N ASP A 407 -28.79 4.08 10.86
CA ASP A 407 -29.71 4.76 11.79
C ASP A 407 -29.22 6.12 12.32
N ASP A 408 -28.22 6.71 11.65
CA ASP A 408 -27.75 8.06 11.93
C ASP A 408 -28.53 9.10 11.11
N LYS A 409 -29.79 9.29 11.48
CA LYS A 409 -30.70 10.22 10.79
C LYS A 409 -30.21 11.66 10.83
N THR A 410 -29.48 12.06 11.86
CA THR A 410 -28.98 13.45 12.03
C THR A 410 -27.94 13.80 10.96
N ASN A 411 -26.91 12.96 10.78
CA ASN A 411 -25.91 13.18 9.74
C ASN A 411 -26.50 12.98 8.34
N ALA A 412 -27.39 12.02 8.13
CA ALA A 412 -28.11 11.85 6.87
C ALA A 412 -28.89 13.10 6.50
N HIS A 413 -29.64 13.66 7.46
CA HIS A 413 -30.42 14.88 7.33
C HIS A 413 -29.55 16.07 6.90
N THR A 414 -28.43 16.31 7.60
CA THR A 414 -27.49 17.39 7.28
C THR A 414 -27.01 17.32 5.83
N ILE A 415 -26.65 16.12 5.36
CA ILE A 415 -26.17 15.94 3.98
C ILE A 415 -27.31 16.12 2.97
N TYR A 416 -28.48 15.53 3.19
CA TYR A 416 -29.62 15.71 2.26
C TYR A 416 -30.05 17.18 2.20
N THR A 417 -30.03 17.90 3.32
CA THR A 417 -30.32 19.35 3.35
C THR A 417 -29.30 20.11 2.51
N ARG A 418 -28.00 19.83 2.67
CA ARG A 418 -26.96 20.43 1.84
C ARG A 418 -27.18 20.17 0.34
N ILE A 419 -27.57 18.95 -0.03
CA ILE A 419 -27.88 18.61 -1.42
C ILE A 419 -29.10 19.37 -1.92
N ALA A 420 -30.18 19.44 -1.12
CA ALA A 420 -31.40 20.14 -1.48
C ALA A 420 -31.20 21.67 -1.65
N LEU A 421 -30.35 22.27 -0.83
CA LEU A 421 -29.96 23.69 -0.95
C LEU A 421 -29.16 23.98 -2.22
N LEU A 422 -28.17 23.16 -2.51
CA LEU A 422 -27.31 23.32 -3.69
C LEU A 422 -28.04 23.00 -5.00
N HIS A 423 -28.95 22.02 -4.96
CA HIS A 423 -29.62 21.47 -6.13
C HIS A 423 -31.11 21.17 -5.86
N PRO A 424 -31.96 22.21 -5.70
CA PRO A 424 -33.36 22.06 -5.28
C PRO A 424 -34.24 21.28 -6.27
N HIS A 425 -33.78 21.08 -7.49
CA HIS A 425 -34.47 20.29 -8.53
C HIS A 425 -34.19 18.80 -8.48
N ILE A 426 -33.33 18.32 -7.58
CA ILE A 426 -32.94 16.92 -7.48
C ILE A 426 -33.89 16.19 -6.52
N TYR A 427 -34.72 15.27 -7.05
CA TYR A 427 -35.74 14.55 -6.30
C TYR A 427 -35.23 13.73 -5.13
N TYR A 428 -34.06 13.08 -5.26
CA TYR A 428 -33.57 12.17 -4.23
C TYR A 428 -33.09 12.88 -2.95
N ALA A 429 -32.81 14.16 -3.02
CA ALA A 429 -32.51 14.95 -1.82
C ALA A 429 -33.77 15.11 -0.96
N TRP A 430 -34.87 15.48 -1.58
CA TRP A 430 -36.17 15.63 -0.92
C TRP A 430 -36.72 14.28 -0.43
N GLU A 431 -36.60 13.21 -1.23
CA GLU A 431 -36.93 11.87 -0.81
C GLU A 431 -36.10 11.45 0.41
N GLY A 432 -34.78 11.73 0.42
CA GLY A 432 -33.92 11.46 1.56
C GLY A 432 -34.31 12.23 2.82
N LEU A 433 -34.61 13.52 2.70
CA LEU A 433 -35.11 14.35 3.81
C LEU A 433 -36.39 13.78 4.42
N SER A 434 -37.30 13.28 3.59
CA SER A 434 -38.53 12.66 4.08
C SER A 434 -38.29 11.40 4.93
N LEU A 435 -37.13 10.75 4.77
CA LEU A 435 -36.73 9.57 5.57
C LEU A 435 -36.07 9.94 6.90
N CYS A 436 -35.56 11.17 7.01
CA CYS A 436 -34.85 11.66 8.19
C CYS A 436 -35.75 12.31 9.23
N VAL A 437 -36.95 12.73 8.87
CA VAL A 437 -37.90 13.40 9.77
C VAL A 437 -39.02 12.44 10.19
N ASP A 438 -39.58 12.62 11.38
CA ASP A 438 -40.64 11.75 11.88
C ASP A 438 -42.06 12.36 11.70
N ASP A 439 -42.18 13.67 11.48
CA ASP A 439 -43.42 14.37 11.24
C ASP A 439 -44.03 14.01 9.86
N LYS A 440 -45.17 13.33 9.84
CA LYS A 440 -45.80 12.82 8.61
C LYS A 440 -46.23 13.92 7.63
N PRO A 441 -46.86 15.04 8.05
CA PRO A 441 -47.12 16.16 7.16
C PRO A 441 -45.88 16.69 6.48
N LEU A 442 -44.77 16.86 7.22
CA LEU A 442 -43.50 17.31 6.69
C LEU A 442 -42.85 16.27 5.75
N GLN A 443 -42.92 15.00 6.09
CA GLN A 443 -42.52 13.89 5.18
C GLN A 443 -43.26 14.00 3.85
N LEU A 444 -44.59 14.20 3.89
CA LEU A 444 -45.39 14.36 2.70
C LEU A 444 -45.01 15.58 1.89
N ALA A 445 -44.78 16.71 2.56
CA ALA A 445 -44.34 17.95 1.90
C ALA A 445 -43.03 17.74 1.09
N PHE A 446 -42.06 17.01 1.66
CA PHE A 446 -40.82 16.64 0.95
C PHE A 446 -41.06 15.68 -0.22
N ILE A 447 -41.92 14.67 -0.07
CA ILE A 447 -42.26 13.77 -1.18
C ILE A 447 -42.98 14.50 -2.32
N LEU A 448 -43.90 15.41 -2.02
CA LEU A 448 -44.54 16.23 -3.04
C LEU A 448 -43.53 17.14 -3.76
N LYS A 449 -42.57 17.70 -3.03
CA LYS A 449 -41.47 18.47 -3.61
C LYS A 449 -40.61 17.58 -4.50
N ALA A 450 -40.29 16.35 -4.09
CA ALA A 450 -39.59 15.38 -4.91
C ALA A 450 -40.33 15.07 -6.21
N LEU A 451 -41.66 14.87 -6.15
CA LEU A 451 -42.50 14.66 -7.33
C LEU A 451 -42.55 15.84 -8.29
N SER A 452 -42.38 17.08 -7.80
CA SER A 452 -42.28 18.27 -8.63
C SER A 452 -40.90 18.49 -9.29
N SER A 453 -39.92 17.62 -9.00
CA SER A 453 -38.56 17.73 -9.54
C SER A 453 -38.49 17.28 -11.00
N THR A 454 -37.48 17.80 -11.72
CA THR A 454 -37.22 17.43 -13.11
C THR A 454 -36.40 16.14 -13.22
N GLY A 455 -36.52 15.42 -14.34
CA GLY A 455 -35.68 14.24 -14.63
C GLY A 455 -36.01 12.99 -13.81
N LEU A 456 -37.22 12.87 -13.29
CA LEU A 456 -37.73 11.64 -12.66
C LEU A 456 -37.83 10.51 -13.69
N THR A 457 -37.30 9.33 -13.31
CA THR A 457 -37.57 8.09 -14.06
C THR A 457 -38.95 7.58 -13.69
N LEU A 458 -39.60 6.81 -14.58
CA LEU A 458 -40.93 6.21 -14.34
C LEU A 458 -40.94 5.42 -13.01
N LYS A 459 -39.92 4.61 -12.76
CA LYS A 459 -39.76 3.84 -11.52
C LYS A 459 -39.66 4.75 -10.27
N ALA A 460 -38.96 5.86 -10.36
CA ALA A 460 -38.84 6.83 -9.25
C ALA A 460 -40.18 7.52 -9.01
N THR A 461 -40.90 7.90 -10.07
CA THR A 461 -42.24 8.51 -9.98
C THR A 461 -43.20 7.58 -9.24
N PHE A 462 -43.33 6.31 -9.65
CA PHE A 462 -44.21 5.37 -9.01
C PHE A 462 -43.86 5.14 -7.53
N ARG A 463 -42.58 5.00 -7.22
CA ARG A 463 -42.13 4.86 -5.82
C ARG A 463 -42.54 6.05 -4.97
N LEU A 464 -42.35 7.27 -5.48
CA LEU A 464 -42.72 8.52 -4.76
C LEU A 464 -44.25 8.64 -4.64
N GLN A 465 -45.03 8.26 -5.67
CA GLN A 465 -46.48 8.27 -5.62
C GLN A 465 -47.02 7.28 -4.58
N ILE A 466 -46.50 6.05 -4.54
CA ILE A 466 -46.88 5.07 -3.52
C ILE A 466 -46.56 5.58 -2.12
N ARG A 467 -45.39 6.22 -1.96
CA ARG A 467 -44.99 6.78 -0.68
C ARG A 467 -45.86 7.99 -0.26
N ALA A 468 -46.23 8.87 -1.20
CA ALA A 468 -47.21 9.91 -0.94
C ALA A 468 -48.55 9.35 -0.51
N ALA A 469 -49.03 8.32 -1.19
CA ALA A 469 -50.30 7.65 -0.85
C ALA A 469 -50.24 7.01 0.55
N LEU A 470 -49.13 6.35 0.92
CA LEU A 470 -48.92 5.83 2.29
C LEU A 470 -49.00 6.91 3.36
N LEU A 471 -48.31 8.04 3.14
CA LEU A 471 -48.30 9.14 4.08
C LEU A 471 -49.69 9.79 4.20
N LEU A 472 -50.40 9.99 3.07
CA LEU A 472 -51.77 10.51 3.03
C LEU A 472 -52.74 9.60 3.76
N HIS A 473 -52.66 8.28 3.56
CA HIS A 473 -53.43 7.32 4.33
C HIS A 473 -53.16 7.41 5.83
N ALA A 474 -51.87 7.55 6.21
CA ALA A 474 -51.43 7.66 7.59
C ALA A 474 -51.89 8.96 8.30
N ILE A 475 -52.25 10.01 7.55
CA ILE A 475 -52.83 11.26 8.05
C ILE A 475 -54.38 11.31 7.80
N HIS A 476 -54.97 10.18 7.51
CA HIS A 476 -56.40 9.98 7.28
C HIS A 476 -56.99 10.74 6.07
N ASN A 477 -56.16 11.05 5.06
CA ASN A 477 -56.63 11.67 3.80
C ASN A 477 -56.71 10.62 2.68
N ASN A 478 -57.66 9.70 2.81
CA ASN A 478 -57.79 8.57 1.90
C ASN A 478 -58.23 8.97 0.47
N GLU A 479 -58.98 10.07 0.31
CA GLU A 479 -59.42 10.52 -1.00
C GLU A 479 -58.23 10.92 -1.89
N VAL A 480 -57.30 11.69 -1.34
CA VAL A 480 -56.09 12.07 -2.04
C VAL A 480 -55.08 10.92 -2.16
N SER A 481 -55.03 10.04 -1.17
CA SER A 481 -54.23 8.81 -1.25
C SER A 481 -54.64 7.96 -2.47
N LEU A 482 -55.95 7.74 -2.66
CA LEU A 482 -56.49 7.01 -3.79
C LEU A 482 -56.16 7.69 -5.13
N TYR A 483 -56.22 9.02 -5.19
CA TYR A 483 -55.81 9.79 -6.38
C TYR A 483 -54.38 9.49 -6.80
N PHE A 484 -53.42 9.47 -5.87
CA PHE A 484 -52.02 9.16 -6.20
C PHE A 484 -51.83 7.73 -6.67
N LEU A 485 -52.57 6.75 -6.12
CA LEU A 485 -52.53 5.35 -6.56
C LEU A 485 -53.09 5.19 -7.98
N GLN A 486 -54.15 5.91 -8.33
CA GLN A 486 -54.76 5.86 -9.66
C GLN A 486 -53.90 6.46 -10.77
N GLN A 487 -52.88 7.26 -10.42
CA GLN A 487 -51.88 7.80 -11.38
C GLN A 487 -50.78 6.78 -11.76
N ILE A 488 -50.78 5.60 -11.13
CA ILE A 488 -49.76 4.56 -11.36
C ILE A 488 -50.24 3.63 -12.46
N ASP A 489 -49.47 3.52 -13.53
CA ASP A 489 -49.70 2.53 -14.56
C ASP A 489 -49.20 1.15 -14.08
N LEU A 490 -50.16 0.26 -13.80
CA LEU A 490 -49.91 -1.08 -13.27
C LEU A 490 -49.19 -1.99 -14.27
N ASP A 491 -49.39 -1.80 -15.58
CA ASP A 491 -48.78 -2.61 -16.61
C ASP A 491 -47.26 -2.34 -16.69
N SER A 492 -46.85 -1.17 -16.21
CA SER A 492 -45.45 -0.76 -16.11
C SER A 492 -44.78 -1.17 -14.80
N LEU A 493 -45.51 -1.74 -13.83
CA LEU A 493 -44.97 -2.24 -12.56
C LEU A 493 -44.71 -3.74 -12.65
N ASP A 494 -43.48 -4.14 -12.29
CA ASP A 494 -43.17 -5.57 -12.10
C ASP A 494 -44.10 -6.17 -11.03
N ALA A 495 -44.91 -7.15 -11.43
CA ALA A 495 -45.94 -7.75 -10.59
C ALA A 495 -45.42 -8.38 -9.29
N GLN A 496 -44.14 -8.77 -9.26
CA GLN A 496 -43.47 -9.39 -8.10
C GLN A 496 -42.67 -8.38 -7.27
N SER A 497 -42.64 -7.11 -7.67
CA SER A 497 -41.87 -6.10 -6.95
C SER A 497 -42.48 -5.72 -5.60
N GLU A 498 -41.66 -5.32 -4.63
CA GLU A 498 -42.10 -4.78 -3.34
C GLU A 498 -43.06 -3.60 -3.51
N LEU A 499 -42.88 -2.79 -4.54
CA LEU A 499 -43.74 -1.66 -4.88
C LEU A 499 -45.15 -2.15 -5.27
N SER A 500 -45.28 -3.21 -6.06
CA SER A 500 -46.55 -3.82 -6.42
C SER A 500 -47.29 -4.38 -5.21
N HIS A 501 -46.59 -5.03 -4.30
CA HIS A 501 -47.18 -5.53 -3.06
C HIS A 501 -47.67 -4.37 -2.18
N THR A 502 -46.87 -3.33 -2.00
CA THR A 502 -47.25 -2.14 -1.21
C THR A 502 -48.45 -1.42 -1.83
N TYR A 503 -48.49 -1.28 -3.15
CA TYR A 503 -49.60 -0.70 -3.88
C TYR A 503 -50.93 -1.48 -3.64
N ARG A 504 -50.91 -2.81 -3.82
CA ARG A 504 -52.09 -3.68 -3.61
C ARG A 504 -52.53 -3.64 -2.15
N HIS A 505 -51.61 -3.65 -1.22
CA HIS A 505 -51.93 -3.57 0.20
C HIS A 505 -52.66 -2.25 0.54
N LEU A 506 -52.19 -1.13 0.04
CA LEU A 506 -52.82 0.19 0.24
C LEU A 506 -54.23 0.24 -0.37
N LEU A 507 -54.42 -0.28 -1.59
CA LEU A 507 -55.75 -0.34 -2.20
C LEU A 507 -56.74 -1.12 -1.35
N ASN A 508 -56.30 -2.20 -0.72
CA ASN A 508 -57.17 -3.02 0.16
C ASN A 508 -57.49 -2.29 1.48
N LEU A 509 -56.66 -1.36 1.93
CA LEU A 509 -56.91 -0.57 3.16
C LEU A 509 -57.86 0.60 2.95
N ILE A 510 -57.96 1.11 1.72
CA ILE A 510 -58.85 2.22 1.38
C ILE A 510 -60.26 1.68 1.06
N SER A 511 -61.28 2.23 1.71
CA SER A 511 -62.67 1.79 1.47
C SER A 511 -63.04 1.90 -0.01
N PRO A 512 -63.74 0.90 -0.58
CA PRO A 512 -64.22 0.94 -1.96
C PRO A 512 -65.17 2.11 -2.25
N THR A 513 -65.77 2.69 -1.22
CA THR A 513 -66.68 3.84 -1.34
C THR A 513 -65.95 5.18 -1.33
N THR A 514 -64.64 5.19 -1.18
CA THR A 514 -63.83 6.44 -1.17
C THR A 514 -63.82 7.07 -2.56
N ILE A 515 -64.23 8.35 -2.64
CA ILE A 515 -64.18 9.12 -3.89
C ILE A 515 -62.79 9.76 -3.99
N SER A 516 -62.05 9.49 -5.07
CA SER A 516 -60.69 10.05 -5.27
C SER A 516 -60.79 11.52 -5.65
N ARG A 517 -59.91 12.34 -5.09
CA ARG A 517 -59.74 13.74 -5.48
C ARG A 517 -58.27 14.15 -5.46
N PRO A 518 -57.83 15.10 -6.33
CA PRO A 518 -56.52 15.68 -6.24
C PRO A 518 -56.38 16.61 -5.02
N LEU A 519 -55.14 16.92 -4.66
CA LEU A 519 -54.85 18.01 -3.70
C LEU A 519 -55.48 19.30 -4.19
N ASN A 520 -56.25 20.00 -3.31
CA ASN A 520 -56.74 21.31 -3.60
C ASN A 520 -55.65 22.38 -3.49
N ASN A 521 -55.92 23.62 -3.94
CA ASN A 521 -54.91 24.66 -3.98
C ASN A 521 -54.38 25.02 -2.58
N LYS A 522 -55.21 25.05 -1.56
CA LYS A 522 -54.82 25.35 -0.18
C LYS A 522 -53.90 24.26 0.39
N GLU A 523 -54.19 22.98 0.10
CA GLU A 523 -53.33 21.88 0.50
C GLU A 523 -51.97 21.95 -0.21
N LYS A 524 -51.95 22.24 -1.51
CA LYS A 524 -50.70 22.44 -2.27
C LYS A 524 -49.86 23.58 -1.72
N GLU A 525 -50.50 24.74 -1.47
CA GLU A 525 -49.86 25.94 -0.90
C GLU A 525 -49.30 25.62 0.50
N TYR A 526 -50.04 24.89 1.33
CA TYR A 526 -49.60 24.49 2.66
C TYR A 526 -48.33 23.65 2.62
N TYR A 527 -48.26 22.60 1.79
CA TYR A 527 -47.07 21.77 1.68
C TYR A 527 -45.90 22.48 1.02
N GLN A 528 -46.13 23.37 0.07
CA GLN A 528 -45.10 24.24 -0.51
C GLN A 528 -44.53 25.21 0.54
N TRP A 529 -45.39 25.80 1.36
CA TRP A 529 -44.98 26.66 2.45
C TRP A 529 -44.11 25.87 3.47
N MET A 530 -44.52 24.67 3.87
CA MET A 530 -43.77 23.84 4.80
C MET A 530 -42.33 23.58 4.30
N THR A 531 -42.16 23.18 3.05
CA THR A 531 -40.85 22.94 2.47
C THR A 531 -39.99 24.19 2.38
N SER A 532 -40.61 25.33 2.02
CA SER A 532 -39.90 26.59 1.87
C SER A 532 -39.49 27.18 3.23
N HIS A 533 -40.33 27.03 4.24
CA HIS A 533 -40.07 27.52 5.61
C HIS A 533 -38.97 26.67 6.27
N TYR A 534 -39.09 25.38 6.16
CA TYR A 534 -38.09 24.43 6.66
C TYR A 534 -36.69 24.72 6.11
N ILE A 535 -36.55 24.99 4.80
CA ILE A 535 -35.26 25.29 4.18
C ILE A 535 -34.72 26.65 4.62
N LYS A 536 -35.59 27.65 4.82
CA LYS A 536 -35.16 28.96 5.32
C LYS A 536 -34.60 28.85 6.73
N ASP A 537 -35.28 28.13 7.61
CA ASP A 537 -34.86 27.97 8.99
C ASP A 537 -33.51 27.23 9.08
N ILE A 538 -33.32 26.14 8.36
CA ILE A 538 -32.05 25.37 8.36
C ILE A 538 -30.97 26.09 7.55
N GLY A 539 -31.32 26.78 6.45
CA GLY A 539 -30.34 27.54 5.67
C GLY A 539 -29.71 28.67 6.48
N LEU A 540 -30.46 29.30 7.41
CA LEU A 540 -29.96 30.28 8.36
C LEU A 540 -29.02 29.61 9.42
N GLU A 541 -29.30 28.41 9.88
CA GLU A 541 -28.44 27.69 10.82
C GLU A 541 -27.11 27.23 10.17
N ILE A 542 -27.13 26.77 8.92
CA ILE A 542 -25.91 26.33 8.19
C ILE A 542 -25.02 27.52 7.81
N CYS A 543 -25.57 28.72 7.57
CA CYS A 543 -24.77 29.90 7.30
C CYS A 543 -24.18 30.54 8.57
N ASN A 544 -24.65 30.16 9.75
CA ASN A 544 -24.19 30.68 11.04
C ASN A 544 -23.22 29.76 11.77
N ASN A 545 -22.97 28.55 11.27
CA ASN A 545 -21.95 27.58 11.69
C ASN A 545 -20.89 27.38 10.59
#